data_a835d885bfd5786489c75d5d36e83596
#
_entry.id   a835d885bfd5786489c75d5d36e83596
#
_cell.length_a   1.000
_cell.length_b   1.000
_cell.length_c   1.000
_cell.angle_alpha   90.00
_cell.angle_beta   90.00
_cell.angle_gamma   90.00
#
_symmetry.space_group_name_H-M   'P 1'
#
loop_
_entity.id
_entity.type
_entity.pdbx_description
1 polymer ?
#
loop_
_entity_poly.entity_id
_entity_poly.type
_entity_poly.pdbx_seq_one_letter_code
_entity_poly.pdbx_strand_id
1 'polypeptide(L)'
;MKLNARQVDTAKPREKAYQLADGAGLYPEVVPSGSRYWRMKYRFNGKEKRLDFGVYPAVSLAQARALRDEAKKKLAEGIDPSFAKKEEKLVRDVRLHNTFQAVALEWHGTKVSRWSEGYASDIIEAFNKDIFPYIGQQIGRASCRER
;
A
#
# COMPACT_ATOMS: atom_id res chain seq x y z
N MET A 1 -22.75 -13.43 15.09
CA MET A 1 -23.69 -12.59 14.29
C MET A 1 -22.89 -11.87 13.22
N LYS A 2 -23.39 -11.79 11.99
CA LYS A 2 -22.75 -10.97 10.95
C LYS A 2 -23.21 -9.53 11.11
N LEU A 3 -22.30 -8.57 11.03
CA LEU A 3 -22.61 -7.15 11.07
C LEU A 3 -23.38 -6.70 9.82
N ASN A 4 -24.17 -5.66 9.94
CA ASN A 4 -24.69 -4.95 8.78
C ASN A 4 -23.99 -3.57 8.65
N ALA A 5 -24.08 -2.97 7.46
CA ALA A 5 -23.40 -1.70 7.18
C ALA A 5 -23.88 -0.59 8.13
N ARG A 6 -25.18 -0.56 8.47
CA ARG A 6 -25.78 0.42 9.37
C ARG A 6 -25.20 0.33 10.79
N GLN A 7 -24.93 -0.88 11.29
CA GLN A 7 -24.32 -1.06 12.61
C GLN A 7 -22.88 -0.53 12.66
N VAL A 8 -22.13 -0.65 11.57
CA VAL A 8 -20.78 -0.08 11.46
C VAL A 8 -20.87 1.43 11.36
N ASP A 9 -21.82 1.95 10.58
CA ASP A 9 -22.01 3.39 10.36
C ASP A 9 -22.48 4.12 11.64
N THR A 10 -23.36 3.52 12.40
CA THR A 10 -23.89 4.10 13.65
C THR A 10 -23.05 3.83 14.89
N ALA A 11 -21.92 3.12 14.76
CA ALA A 11 -21.01 2.83 15.87
C ALA A 11 -20.40 4.11 16.42
N LYS A 12 -20.77 4.50 17.64
CA LYS A 12 -20.30 5.71 18.30
C LYS A 12 -18.95 5.48 18.97
N PRO A 13 -18.02 6.46 18.93
CA PRO A 13 -16.78 6.36 19.67
C PRO A 13 -17.02 6.28 21.18
N ARG A 14 -16.12 5.61 21.89
CA ARG A 14 -16.11 5.46 23.35
C ARG A 14 -14.77 5.90 23.89
N GLU A 15 -14.63 6.06 25.19
CA GLU A 15 -13.36 6.42 25.85
C GLU A 15 -12.23 5.45 25.51
N LYS A 16 -12.56 4.16 25.33
CA LYS A 16 -11.59 3.13 24.90
C LYS A 16 -11.99 2.53 23.56
N ALA A 17 -10.99 2.20 22.76
CA ALA A 17 -11.22 1.47 21.51
C ALA A 17 -11.94 0.14 21.78
N TYR A 18 -12.92 -0.18 20.96
CA TYR A 18 -13.67 -1.43 21.05
C TYR A 18 -13.88 -2.07 19.68
N GLN A 19 -14.22 -3.36 19.69
CA GLN A 19 -14.31 -4.19 18.50
C GLN A 19 -15.72 -4.71 18.35
N LEU A 20 -16.21 -4.74 17.10
CA LEU A 20 -17.50 -5.34 16.74
C LEU A 20 -17.22 -6.57 15.87
N ALA A 21 -17.52 -7.77 16.34
CA ALA A 21 -17.21 -8.99 15.59
C ALA A 21 -18.15 -9.16 14.39
N ASP A 22 -17.58 -9.31 13.16
CA ASP A 22 -18.35 -9.69 11.96
C ASP A 22 -18.29 -11.20 11.68
N GLY A 23 -17.43 -11.91 12.38
CA GLY A 23 -17.19 -13.34 12.21
C GLY A 23 -15.96 -13.66 11.37
N ALA A 24 -15.50 -14.91 11.50
CA ALA A 24 -14.33 -15.40 10.80
C ALA A 24 -13.04 -14.59 11.05
N GLY A 25 -12.94 -13.97 12.23
CA GLY A 25 -11.79 -13.14 12.63
C GLY A 25 -11.87 -11.68 12.17
N LEU A 26 -12.83 -11.29 11.32
CA LEU A 26 -13.03 -9.91 10.86
C LEU A 26 -13.78 -9.09 11.92
N TYR A 27 -13.31 -7.86 12.15
CA TYR A 27 -13.96 -6.89 13.03
C TYR A 27 -13.58 -5.46 12.64
N PRO A 28 -14.49 -4.50 12.72
CA PRO A 28 -14.14 -3.09 12.79
C PRO A 28 -13.73 -2.73 14.23
N GLU A 29 -12.62 -2.05 14.36
CA GLU A 29 -12.18 -1.43 15.61
C GLU A 29 -12.57 0.04 15.59
N VAL A 30 -13.42 0.45 16.54
CA VAL A 30 -13.84 1.84 16.71
C VAL A 30 -12.92 2.47 17.74
N VAL A 31 -12.17 3.50 17.33
CA VAL A 31 -11.25 4.23 18.22
C VAL A 31 -11.91 5.48 18.81
N PRO A 32 -11.39 6.05 19.91
CA PRO A 32 -11.97 7.24 20.52
C PRO A 32 -12.06 8.46 19.60
N SER A 33 -11.19 8.56 18.59
CA SER A 33 -11.24 9.62 17.57
C SER A 33 -12.42 9.49 16.60
N GLY A 34 -13.24 8.43 16.69
CA GLY A 34 -14.35 8.15 15.79
C GLY A 34 -13.98 7.36 14.53
N SER A 35 -12.69 7.16 14.27
CA SER A 35 -12.24 6.35 13.14
C SER A 35 -12.55 4.86 13.35
N ARG A 36 -12.85 4.17 12.26
CA ARG A 36 -13.21 2.74 12.28
C ARG A 36 -12.26 1.99 11.35
N TYR A 37 -11.47 1.08 11.91
CA TYR A 37 -10.43 0.33 11.20
C TYR A 37 -10.89 -1.10 10.99
N TRP A 38 -10.91 -1.57 9.75
CA TRP A 38 -11.13 -2.97 9.44
C TRP A 38 -9.91 -3.80 9.74
N ARG A 39 -10.08 -4.79 10.61
CA ARG A 39 -9.00 -5.67 11.07
C ARG A 39 -9.45 -7.11 11.10
N MET A 40 -8.50 -8.02 10.92
CA MET A 40 -8.70 -9.46 11.03
C MET A 40 -7.69 -10.06 12.00
N LYS A 41 -8.18 -10.83 12.97
CA LYS A 41 -7.36 -11.72 13.80
C LYS A 41 -7.25 -13.09 13.14
N TYR A 42 -6.06 -13.64 13.10
CA TYR A 42 -5.78 -14.98 12.56
C TYR A 42 -4.60 -15.59 13.27
N ARG A 43 -4.46 -16.92 13.13
CA ARG A 43 -3.30 -17.67 13.65
C ARG A 43 -2.45 -18.17 12.49
N PHE A 44 -1.16 -18.02 12.61
CA PHE A 44 -0.18 -18.53 11.66
C PHE A 44 1.02 -19.09 12.43
N ASN A 45 1.37 -20.36 12.17
CA ASN A 45 2.43 -21.09 12.88
C ASN A 45 2.29 -21.00 14.42
N GLY A 46 1.08 -21.21 14.94
CA GLY A 46 0.77 -21.17 16.37
C GLY A 46 0.71 -19.76 16.99
N LYS A 47 1.11 -18.72 16.28
CA LYS A 47 1.10 -17.31 16.76
C LYS A 47 -0.14 -16.57 16.29
N GLU A 48 -0.76 -15.82 17.21
CA GLU A 48 -1.84 -14.90 16.86
C GLU A 48 -1.27 -13.65 16.19
N LYS A 49 -1.85 -13.28 15.06
CA LYS A 49 -1.48 -12.12 14.26
C LYS A 49 -2.70 -11.29 13.91
N ARG A 50 -2.47 -10.03 13.54
CA ARG A 50 -3.49 -9.08 13.10
C ARG A 50 -3.15 -8.56 11.72
N LEU A 51 -4.16 -8.48 10.85
CA LEU A 51 -4.07 -7.90 9.53
C LEU A 51 -5.00 -6.69 9.45
N ASP A 52 -4.49 -5.57 8.96
CA ASP A 52 -5.26 -4.33 8.76
C ASP A 52 -5.68 -4.23 7.28
N PHE A 53 -6.98 -4.00 7.03
CA PHE A 53 -7.55 -3.89 5.69
C PHE A 53 -7.79 -2.46 5.25
N GLY A 54 -7.92 -1.52 6.18
CA GLY A 54 -8.15 -0.11 5.90
C GLY A 54 -9.18 0.52 6.82
N VAL A 55 -9.61 1.71 6.45
CA VAL A 55 -10.50 2.56 7.26
C VAL A 55 -11.89 2.61 6.62
N TYR A 56 -12.93 2.48 7.43
CA TYR A 56 -14.30 2.80 7.01
C TYR A 56 -14.50 4.33 6.98
N PRO A 57 -15.18 4.93 5.98
CA PRO A 57 -15.93 4.28 4.90
C PRO A 57 -15.12 3.99 3.61
N ALA A 58 -13.83 4.38 3.53
CA ALA A 58 -13.00 4.13 2.34
C ALA A 58 -13.00 2.65 1.94
N VAL A 59 -13.00 1.74 2.92
CA VAL A 59 -13.24 0.31 2.72
C VAL A 59 -14.62 -0.03 3.26
N SER A 60 -15.52 -0.45 2.38
CA SER A 60 -16.87 -0.88 2.74
C SER A 60 -16.86 -2.24 3.46
N LEU A 61 -17.98 -2.59 4.14
CA LEU A 61 -18.14 -3.90 4.76
C LEU A 61 -18.00 -5.06 3.75
N ALA A 62 -18.55 -4.88 2.53
CA ALA A 62 -18.44 -5.89 1.48
C ALA A 62 -17.00 -6.10 1.04
N GLN A 63 -16.24 -5.02 0.82
CA GLN A 63 -14.83 -5.06 0.50
C GLN A 63 -13.99 -5.68 1.62
N ALA A 64 -14.27 -5.32 2.88
CA ALA A 64 -13.58 -5.90 4.04
C ALA A 64 -13.78 -7.42 4.13
N ARG A 65 -14.99 -7.91 3.80
CA ARG A 65 -15.27 -9.35 3.70
C ARG A 65 -14.53 -10.03 2.56
N ALA A 66 -14.47 -9.40 1.39
CA ALA A 66 -13.69 -9.93 0.26
C ALA A 66 -12.20 -10.04 0.61
N LEU A 67 -11.62 -9.00 1.20
CA LEU A 67 -10.22 -9.00 1.66
C LEU A 67 -9.95 -10.05 2.74
N ARG A 68 -10.91 -10.29 3.65
CA ARG A 68 -10.84 -11.39 4.62
C ARG A 68 -10.80 -12.75 3.92
N ASP A 69 -11.65 -12.95 2.92
CA ASP A 69 -11.75 -14.23 2.22
C ASP A 69 -10.48 -14.51 1.38
N GLU A 70 -9.89 -13.48 0.77
CA GLU A 70 -8.57 -13.55 0.14
C GLU A 70 -7.46 -13.89 1.15
N ALA A 71 -7.46 -13.22 2.30
CA ALA A 71 -6.48 -13.52 3.36
C ALA A 71 -6.61 -14.97 3.85
N LYS A 72 -7.83 -15.50 3.95
CA LYS A 72 -8.06 -16.91 4.30
C LYS A 72 -7.58 -17.89 3.25
N LYS A 73 -7.71 -17.56 1.96
CA LYS A 73 -7.13 -18.37 0.88
C LYS A 73 -5.62 -18.46 1.00
N LYS A 74 -4.93 -17.32 1.18
CA LYS A 74 -3.48 -17.29 1.42
C LYS A 74 -3.07 -18.13 2.64
N LEU A 75 -3.84 -18.06 3.73
CA LEU A 75 -3.61 -18.89 4.93
C LEU A 75 -3.77 -20.39 4.66
N ALA A 76 -4.77 -20.79 3.85
CA ALA A 76 -4.97 -22.17 3.45
C ALA A 76 -3.82 -22.70 2.55
N GLU A 77 -3.21 -21.82 1.78
CA GLU A 77 -2.01 -22.09 0.96
C GLU A 77 -0.71 -22.08 1.78
N GLY A 78 -0.79 -21.86 3.10
CA GLY A 78 0.38 -21.78 3.98
C GLY A 78 1.16 -20.46 3.89
N ILE A 79 0.58 -19.42 3.28
CA ILE A 79 1.19 -18.10 3.10
C ILE A 79 0.68 -17.15 4.18
N ASP A 80 1.58 -16.45 4.88
CA ASP A 80 1.20 -15.41 5.83
C ASP A 80 0.69 -14.14 5.10
N PRO A 81 -0.59 -13.76 5.25
CA PRO A 81 -1.12 -12.58 4.57
C PRO A 81 -0.44 -11.27 4.97
N SER A 82 0.09 -11.16 6.20
CA SER A 82 0.84 -9.99 6.64
C SER A 82 2.16 -9.85 5.91
N PHE A 83 2.84 -10.97 5.68
CA PHE A 83 4.10 -11.00 4.94
C PHE A 83 3.86 -10.68 3.46
N ALA A 84 2.89 -11.34 2.84
CA ALA A 84 2.51 -11.07 1.44
C ALA A 84 2.17 -9.59 1.21
N LYS A 85 1.40 -8.98 2.11
CA LYS A 85 1.06 -7.55 2.01
C LYS A 85 2.28 -6.63 2.14
N LYS A 86 3.24 -6.98 3.02
CA LYS A 86 4.49 -6.21 3.15
C LYS A 86 5.36 -6.33 1.90
N GLU A 87 5.44 -7.51 1.33
CA GLU A 87 6.18 -7.79 0.11
C GLU A 87 5.57 -7.04 -1.09
N GLU A 88 4.26 -7.09 -1.27
CA GLU A 88 3.54 -6.33 -2.29
C GLU A 88 3.78 -4.82 -2.16
N LYS A 89 3.77 -4.31 -0.92
CA LYS A 89 4.07 -2.90 -0.66
C LYS A 89 5.51 -2.56 -1.04
N LEU A 90 6.48 -3.37 -0.61
CA LEU A 90 7.89 -3.16 -0.92
C LEU A 90 8.13 -3.17 -2.44
N VAL A 91 7.56 -4.13 -3.15
CA VAL A 91 7.66 -4.21 -4.62
C VAL A 91 7.04 -2.97 -5.27
N ARG A 92 5.90 -2.49 -4.77
CA ARG A 92 5.26 -1.26 -5.26
C ARG A 92 6.13 -0.04 -5.01
N ASP A 93 6.67 0.11 -3.81
CA ASP A 93 7.53 1.24 -3.44
C ASP A 93 8.81 1.25 -4.30
N VAL A 94 9.44 0.10 -4.50
CA VAL A 94 10.61 -0.06 -5.39
C VAL A 94 10.23 0.31 -6.84
N ARG A 95 9.06 -0.12 -7.32
CA ARG A 95 8.60 0.24 -8.68
C ARG A 95 8.40 1.75 -8.84
N LEU A 96 7.81 2.41 -7.85
CA LEU A 96 7.58 3.85 -7.89
C LEU A 96 8.88 4.67 -7.88
N HIS A 97 9.92 4.18 -7.19
CA HIS A 97 11.21 4.85 -7.10
C HIS A 97 12.15 4.53 -8.29
N ASN A 98 11.88 3.44 -9.02
CA ASN A 98 12.69 3.02 -10.15
C ASN A 98 12.12 3.44 -11.52
N THR A 99 11.38 4.54 -11.57
CA THR A 99 10.96 5.12 -12.85
C THR A 99 12.14 5.82 -13.52
N PHE A 100 12.12 5.91 -14.86
CA PHE A 100 13.14 6.64 -15.60
C PHE A 100 13.29 8.08 -15.09
N GLN A 101 12.18 8.73 -14.83
CA GLN A 101 12.18 10.10 -14.30
C GLN A 101 12.89 10.21 -12.94
N ALA A 102 12.63 9.29 -12.01
CA ALA A 102 13.26 9.30 -10.70
C ALA A 102 14.80 9.14 -10.82
N VAL A 103 15.24 8.17 -11.62
CA VAL A 103 16.67 7.92 -11.85
C VAL A 103 17.35 9.09 -12.58
N ALA A 104 16.67 9.69 -13.58
CA ALA A 104 17.20 10.83 -14.33
C ALA A 104 17.36 12.07 -13.43
N LEU A 105 16.40 12.33 -12.54
CA LEU A 105 16.47 13.44 -11.58
C LEU A 105 17.57 13.23 -10.54
N GLU A 106 17.70 12.01 -10.02
CA GLU A 106 18.80 11.65 -9.12
C GLU A 106 20.16 11.84 -9.81
N TRP A 107 20.33 11.29 -11.01
CA TRP A 107 21.53 11.48 -11.81
C TRP A 107 21.84 12.96 -12.05
N HIS A 108 20.86 13.75 -12.45
CA HIS A 108 21.01 15.19 -12.65
C HIS A 108 21.51 15.85 -11.36
N GLY A 109 20.90 15.55 -10.20
CA GLY A 109 21.33 16.08 -8.90
C GLY A 109 22.81 15.79 -8.57
N THR A 110 23.33 14.63 -8.97
CA THR A 110 24.77 14.30 -8.77
C THR A 110 25.70 15.07 -9.69
N LYS A 111 25.21 15.63 -10.78
CA LYS A 111 26.02 16.34 -11.79
C LYS A 111 25.93 17.85 -11.71
N VAL A 112 24.88 18.41 -11.13
CA VAL A 112 24.64 19.85 -11.02
C VAL A 112 25.85 20.63 -10.52
N SER A 113 26.58 20.12 -9.54
CA SER A 113 27.78 20.79 -8.99
C SER A 113 28.93 20.92 -9.96
N ARG A 114 28.89 20.20 -11.10
CA ARG A 114 29.94 20.21 -12.13
C ARG A 114 29.55 20.99 -13.39
N TRP A 115 28.33 21.44 -13.48
CA TRP A 115 27.74 22.14 -14.63
C TRP A 115 27.51 23.62 -14.32
N SER A 116 27.43 24.45 -15.36
CA SER A 116 26.91 25.80 -15.20
C SER A 116 25.42 25.75 -14.91
N GLU A 117 24.89 26.74 -14.19
CA GLU A 117 23.46 26.82 -13.86
C GLU A 117 22.56 26.78 -15.10
N GLY A 118 22.94 27.50 -16.18
CA GLY A 118 22.20 27.47 -17.45
C GLY A 118 22.14 26.07 -18.05
N TYR A 119 23.27 25.37 -18.15
CA TYR A 119 23.32 24.04 -18.73
C TYR A 119 22.53 23.02 -17.89
N ALA A 120 22.60 23.10 -16.58
CA ALA A 120 21.80 22.24 -15.68
C ALA A 120 20.30 22.46 -15.87
N SER A 121 19.89 23.72 -16.02
CA SER A 121 18.47 24.10 -16.26
C SER A 121 17.98 23.59 -17.62
N ASP A 122 18.78 23.76 -18.68
CA ASP A 122 18.43 23.32 -20.04
C ASP A 122 18.22 21.80 -20.12
N ILE A 123 19.02 21.01 -19.41
CA ILE A 123 18.86 19.56 -19.35
C ILE A 123 17.52 19.18 -18.69
N ILE A 124 17.19 19.80 -17.57
CA ILE A 124 15.90 19.51 -16.89
C ILE A 124 14.72 19.94 -17.76
N GLU A 125 14.83 21.06 -18.44
CA GLU A 125 13.78 21.53 -19.34
C GLU A 125 13.58 20.56 -20.51
N ALA A 126 14.66 20.08 -21.14
CA ALA A 126 14.60 19.09 -22.19
C ALA A 126 14.01 17.75 -21.68
N PHE A 127 14.38 17.31 -20.50
CA PHE A 127 13.77 16.11 -19.91
C PHE A 127 12.26 16.26 -19.68
N ASN A 128 11.82 17.39 -19.11
CA ASN A 128 10.40 17.66 -18.86
C ASN A 128 9.58 17.78 -20.13
N LYS A 129 10.14 18.38 -21.19
CA LYS A 129 9.45 18.66 -22.43
C LYS A 129 9.42 17.46 -23.38
N ASP A 130 10.58 16.83 -23.57
CA ASP A 130 10.77 15.90 -24.67
C ASP A 130 10.88 14.43 -24.26
N ILE A 131 11.16 14.13 -22.97
CA ILE A 131 11.47 12.77 -22.53
C ILE A 131 10.45 12.24 -21.50
N PHE A 132 10.25 12.97 -20.41
CA PHE A 132 9.37 12.51 -19.33
C PHE A 132 7.91 12.25 -19.73
N PRO A 133 7.29 13.00 -20.66
CA PRO A 133 5.93 12.70 -21.11
C PRO A 133 5.81 11.32 -21.77
N TYR A 134 6.87 10.83 -22.38
CA TYR A 134 6.85 9.55 -23.12
C TYR A 134 7.34 8.36 -22.31
N ILE A 135 8.44 8.52 -21.58
CA ILE A 135 9.10 7.40 -20.88
C ILE A 135 9.32 7.65 -19.39
N GLY A 136 8.98 8.82 -18.86
CA GLY A 136 9.26 9.21 -17.48
C GLY A 136 8.68 8.23 -16.44
N GLN A 137 7.49 7.69 -16.70
CA GLN A 137 6.82 6.73 -15.83
C GLN A 137 7.20 5.26 -16.12
N GLN A 138 8.01 5.02 -17.15
CA GLN A 138 8.43 3.66 -17.46
C GLN A 138 9.49 3.19 -16.46
N ILE A 139 9.35 1.93 -16.05
CA ILE A 139 10.34 1.27 -15.21
C ILE A 139 11.44 0.78 -16.14
N GLY A 140 12.68 1.26 -15.91
CA GLY A 140 13.83 0.75 -16.63
C GLY A 140 13.95 -0.76 -16.42
N ARG A 141 13.63 -1.56 -17.44
CA ARG A 141 14.06 -2.95 -17.47
C ARG A 141 15.57 -2.94 -17.70
N ALA A 142 16.32 -3.19 -16.65
CA ALA A 142 17.70 -3.62 -16.81
C ALA A 142 17.66 -4.98 -17.54
N SER A 143 17.72 -4.94 -18.86
CA SER A 143 18.00 -6.11 -19.66
C SER A 143 19.49 -6.43 -19.46
N CYS A 144 19.80 -7.17 -18.40
CA CYS A 144 21.05 -7.93 -18.36
C CYS A 144 20.96 -8.99 -19.45
N ARG A 145 21.43 -8.64 -20.64
CA ARG A 145 21.82 -9.62 -21.63
C ARG A 145 23.18 -10.14 -21.16
N GLU A 146 23.15 -11.26 -20.45
CA GLU A 146 24.35 -12.07 -20.29
C GLU A 146 24.87 -12.43 -21.67
N ARG A 147 26.11 -12.04 -21.93
CA ARG A 147 26.95 -12.63 -23.00
C ARG A 147 27.94 -13.58 -22.36
#